data_531aa309141e7793c7c4399f7b566cd7
#
_entry.id   531aa309141e7793c7c4399f7b566cd7
#
_cell.length_a   1.000
_cell.length_b   1.000
_cell.length_c   1.000
_cell.angle_alpha   90.00
_cell.angle_beta   90.00
_cell.angle_gamma   90.00
#
_symmetry.space_group_name_H-M   'P 1'
#
loop_
_entity.id
_entity.type
_entity.pdbx_description
1 polymer ?
#
loop_
_entity_poly.entity_id
_entity_poly.type
_entity_poly.pdbx_seq_one_letter_code
_entity_poly.pdbx_strand_id
1 'polypeptide(L)'
;MPENLDSSALDSLITSEEKLVGEYDSMMNTANMDNIRRFLDLFRGANKSILKDLKALKSPGAMEKKVRLDQSTYLHATDHLNKDQFTDLNSLRSVLLFITEKESSSYSTFSSIVGKITNSLLKENLIQVLKKKENLRVRADTLYNDLVMDSF
;
A
#
# COMPACT_ATOMS: atom_id res chain seq x y z
N MET A 1 -26.99 12.19 4.61
CA MET A 1 -26.94 11.20 5.68
C MET A 1 -25.50 10.86 5.99
N PRO A 2 -25.07 10.94 7.27
CA PRO A 2 -23.67 10.62 7.60
C PRO A 2 -23.24 9.21 7.16
N GLU A 3 -24.12 8.23 7.29
CA GLU A 3 -23.85 6.85 6.90
C GLU A 3 -23.56 6.71 5.41
N ASN A 4 -24.28 7.48 4.57
CA ASN A 4 -24.05 7.47 3.14
C ASN A 4 -22.71 8.10 2.76
N LEU A 5 -22.30 9.14 3.48
CA LEU A 5 -21.00 9.79 3.28
C LEU A 5 -19.87 8.86 3.68
N ASP A 6 -20.02 8.15 4.79
CA ASP A 6 -19.01 7.18 5.22
C ASP A 6 -18.91 6.00 4.25
N SER A 7 -20.06 5.51 3.76
CA SER A 7 -20.08 4.44 2.74
C SER A 7 -19.40 4.89 1.45
N SER A 8 -19.68 6.11 1.00
CA SER A 8 -19.04 6.67 -0.20
C SER A 8 -17.53 6.84 0.00
N ALA A 9 -17.11 7.26 1.19
CA ALA A 9 -15.71 7.40 1.51
C ALA A 9 -15.00 6.04 1.47
N LEU A 10 -15.62 5.01 2.05
CA LEU A 10 -15.07 3.64 2.02
C LEU A 10 -14.97 3.13 0.59
N ASP A 11 -16.00 3.36 -0.24
CA ASP A 11 -15.98 2.99 -1.66
C ASP A 11 -14.85 3.71 -2.41
N SER A 12 -14.59 4.96 -2.08
CA SER A 12 -13.48 5.72 -2.68
C SER A 12 -12.13 5.13 -2.32
N LEU A 13 -11.97 4.69 -1.07
CA LEU A 13 -10.73 4.01 -0.63
C LEU A 13 -10.54 2.70 -1.38
N ILE A 14 -11.61 1.91 -1.55
CA ILE A 14 -11.55 0.64 -2.27
C ILE A 14 -11.17 0.89 -3.74
N THR A 15 -11.81 1.84 -4.38
CA THR A 15 -11.53 2.18 -5.79
C THR A 15 -10.08 2.63 -5.96
N SER A 16 -9.59 3.48 -5.06
CA SER A 16 -8.21 3.96 -5.08
C SER A 16 -7.22 2.80 -4.92
N GLU A 17 -7.53 1.85 -4.03
CA GLU A 17 -6.66 0.70 -3.79
C GLU A 17 -6.65 -0.27 -4.97
N GLU A 18 -7.82 -0.49 -5.58
CA GLU A 18 -7.92 -1.33 -6.79
C GLU A 18 -7.08 -0.73 -7.93
N LYS A 19 -7.13 0.59 -8.08
CA LYS A 19 -6.32 1.28 -9.07
C LYS A 19 -4.83 1.10 -8.80
N LEU A 20 -4.41 1.23 -7.55
CA LEU A 20 -3.00 1.06 -7.17
C LEU A 20 -2.51 -0.36 -7.49
N VAL A 21 -3.29 -1.38 -7.12
CA VAL A 21 -2.95 -2.77 -7.43
C VAL A 21 -2.83 -2.97 -8.94
N GLY A 22 -3.75 -2.39 -9.71
CA GLY A 22 -3.70 -2.43 -11.18
C GLY A 22 -2.44 -1.76 -11.75
N GLU A 23 -2.00 -0.68 -11.14
CA GLU A 23 -0.76 0.00 -11.56
C GLU A 23 0.47 -0.87 -11.29
N TYR A 24 0.51 -1.57 -10.16
CA TYR A 24 1.56 -2.55 -9.90
C TYR A 24 1.53 -3.70 -10.89
N ASP A 25 0.33 -4.22 -11.21
CA ASP A 25 0.18 -5.28 -12.23
C ASP A 25 0.77 -4.83 -13.57
N SER A 26 0.45 -3.61 -14.00
CA SER A 26 0.95 -3.06 -15.27
C SER A 26 2.48 -2.94 -15.27
N MET A 27 3.03 -2.44 -14.17
CA MET A 27 4.48 -2.29 -14.05
C MET A 27 5.19 -3.65 -14.05
N MET A 28 4.60 -4.66 -13.39
CA MET A 28 5.16 -6.02 -13.38
C MET A 28 5.21 -6.62 -14.77
N ASN A 29 4.20 -6.33 -15.60
CA ASN A 29 4.16 -6.85 -16.97
C ASN A 29 5.25 -6.25 -17.86
N THR A 30 5.76 -5.07 -17.51
CA THR A 30 6.83 -4.41 -18.27
C THR A 30 8.21 -4.67 -17.69
N ALA A 31 8.30 -5.21 -16.48
CA ALA A 31 9.59 -5.47 -15.84
C ALA A 31 10.27 -6.68 -16.46
N ASN A 32 11.55 -6.52 -16.84
CA ASN A 32 12.32 -7.55 -17.53
C ASN A 32 13.17 -8.40 -16.59
N MET A 33 13.39 -7.92 -15.36
CA MET A 33 14.25 -8.62 -14.39
C MET A 33 13.42 -9.21 -13.27
N ASP A 34 13.69 -10.48 -12.93
CA ASP A 34 12.95 -11.19 -11.87
C ASP A 34 13.07 -10.51 -10.51
N ASN A 35 14.25 -9.99 -10.18
CA ASN A 35 14.47 -9.31 -8.90
C ASN A 35 13.60 -8.06 -8.77
N ILE A 36 13.47 -7.30 -9.85
CA ILE A 36 12.65 -6.09 -9.89
C ILE A 36 11.18 -6.46 -9.79
N ARG A 37 10.77 -7.53 -10.48
CA ARG A 37 9.39 -8.03 -10.40
C ARG A 37 9.05 -8.48 -8.98
N ARG A 38 10.00 -9.04 -8.25
CA ARG A 38 9.79 -9.42 -6.84
C ARG A 38 9.54 -8.22 -5.96
N PHE A 39 10.26 -7.12 -6.15
CA PHE A 39 9.99 -5.88 -5.43
C PHE A 39 8.57 -5.40 -5.67
N LEU A 40 8.19 -5.35 -6.92
CA LEU A 40 6.83 -4.94 -7.28
C LEU A 40 5.79 -5.87 -6.68
N ASP A 41 6.04 -7.17 -6.71
CA ASP A 41 5.13 -8.17 -6.18
C ASP A 41 4.96 -8.05 -4.65
N LEU A 42 6.03 -7.72 -3.94
CA LEU A 42 5.96 -7.53 -2.48
C LEU A 42 5.02 -6.37 -2.12
N PHE A 43 5.18 -5.23 -2.78
CA PHE A 43 4.32 -4.08 -2.53
C PHE A 43 2.90 -4.31 -3.05
N ARG A 44 2.77 -4.94 -4.21
CA ARG A 44 1.47 -5.34 -4.75
C ARG A 44 0.74 -6.25 -3.78
N GLY A 45 1.42 -7.29 -3.26
CA GLY A 45 0.83 -8.23 -2.32
C GLY A 45 0.37 -7.57 -1.03
N ALA A 46 1.17 -6.65 -0.49
CA ALA A 46 0.79 -5.88 0.68
C ALA A 46 -0.47 -5.04 0.42
N ASN A 47 -0.54 -4.40 -0.74
CA ASN A 47 -1.71 -3.59 -1.10
C ASN A 47 -2.94 -4.45 -1.39
N LYS A 48 -2.76 -5.64 -1.96
CA LYS A 48 -3.88 -6.60 -2.12
C LYS A 48 -4.45 -7.02 -0.77
N SER A 49 -3.60 -7.21 0.22
CA SER A 49 -4.03 -7.51 1.59
C SER A 49 -4.84 -6.35 2.17
N ILE A 50 -4.39 -5.12 1.96
CA ILE A 50 -5.11 -3.92 2.39
C ILE A 50 -6.47 -3.83 1.69
N LEU A 51 -6.52 -4.12 0.39
CA LEU A 51 -7.78 -4.13 -0.37
C LEU A 51 -8.77 -5.13 0.21
N LYS A 52 -8.28 -6.31 0.58
CA LYS A 52 -9.10 -7.33 1.24
C LYS A 52 -9.66 -6.82 2.57
N ASP A 53 -8.83 -6.16 3.36
CA ASP A 53 -9.25 -5.57 4.63
C ASP A 53 -10.35 -4.52 4.42
N LEU A 54 -10.17 -3.65 3.42
CA LEU A 54 -11.16 -2.62 3.10
C LEU A 54 -12.50 -3.21 2.69
N LYS A 55 -12.46 -4.24 1.85
CA LYS A 55 -13.69 -4.92 1.40
C LYS A 55 -14.40 -5.61 2.57
N ALA A 56 -13.64 -6.15 3.52
CA ALA A 56 -14.22 -6.76 4.72
C ALA A 56 -14.97 -5.74 5.57
N LEU A 57 -14.55 -4.48 5.57
CA LEU A 57 -15.22 -3.41 6.33
C LEU A 57 -16.59 -3.05 5.75
N LYS A 58 -16.88 -3.45 4.51
CA LYS A 58 -18.22 -3.26 3.91
C LYS A 58 -19.21 -4.33 4.34
N SER A 59 -18.77 -5.39 5.01
CA SER A 59 -19.65 -6.48 5.43
C SER A 59 -20.66 -5.99 6.46
N PRO A 60 -21.89 -6.54 6.49
CA PRO A 60 -22.86 -6.20 7.52
C PRO A 60 -22.29 -6.40 8.92
N GLY A 61 -22.46 -5.42 9.79
CA GLY A 61 -21.97 -5.47 11.15
C GLY A 61 -20.51 -5.08 11.35
N ALA A 62 -19.76 -4.82 10.27
CA ALA A 62 -18.35 -4.42 10.39
C ALA A 62 -18.19 -3.06 11.08
N MET A 63 -19.20 -2.20 11.00
CA MET A 63 -19.21 -0.91 11.70
C MET A 63 -19.61 -1.02 13.16
N GLU A 64 -20.12 -2.17 13.57
CA GLU A 64 -20.63 -2.40 14.94
C GLU A 64 -19.59 -3.05 15.84
N LYS A 65 -18.54 -3.61 15.26
CA LYS A 65 -17.48 -4.28 16.02
C LYS A 65 -16.14 -3.99 15.42
N LYS A 66 -15.10 -4.01 16.26
CA LYS A 66 -13.74 -3.81 15.82
C LYS A 66 -13.28 -5.02 15.01
N VAL A 67 -12.84 -4.78 13.78
CA VAL A 67 -12.31 -5.81 12.91
C VAL A 67 -10.82 -5.96 13.20
N ARG A 68 -10.38 -7.22 13.39
CA ARG A 68 -8.96 -7.51 13.52
C ARG A 68 -8.35 -7.62 12.12
N LEU A 69 -7.44 -6.71 11.83
CA LEU A 69 -6.77 -6.69 10.54
C LEU A 69 -5.42 -7.41 10.64
N ASP A 70 -5.12 -8.20 9.60
CA ASP A 70 -3.86 -8.95 9.56
C ASP A 70 -2.68 -8.02 9.39
N GLN A 71 -1.58 -8.35 10.08
CA GLN A 71 -0.30 -7.68 9.87
C GLN A 71 0.33 -8.28 8.60
N SER A 72 0.73 -7.41 7.68
CA SER A 72 1.42 -7.87 6.47
C SER A 72 2.83 -8.35 6.80
N THR A 73 3.19 -9.54 6.34
CA THR A 73 4.55 -10.05 6.46
C THR A 73 5.41 -9.73 5.24
N TYR A 74 4.80 -9.17 4.19
CA TYR A 74 5.50 -8.89 2.94
C TYR A 74 6.68 -7.94 3.13
N LEU A 75 6.53 -6.96 4.02
CA LEU A 75 7.58 -5.96 4.24
C LEU A 75 8.86 -6.55 4.81
N HIS A 76 8.74 -7.61 5.62
CA HIS A 76 9.90 -8.25 6.21
C HIS A 76 10.76 -8.98 5.18
N ALA A 77 10.14 -9.48 4.12
CA ALA A 77 10.88 -10.15 3.04
C ALA A 77 11.85 -9.20 2.34
N THR A 78 11.56 -7.90 2.32
CA THR A 78 12.45 -6.92 1.69
C THR A 78 13.71 -6.63 2.50
N ASP A 79 13.72 -7.00 3.80
CA ASP A 79 14.90 -6.78 4.67
C ASP A 79 16.12 -7.56 4.21
N HIS A 80 15.90 -8.63 3.47
CA HIS A 80 16.97 -9.51 2.98
C HIS A 80 17.49 -9.13 1.60
N LEU A 81 16.87 -8.11 0.97
CA LEU A 81 17.26 -7.67 -0.35
C LEU A 81 18.37 -6.61 -0.24
N ASN A 82 19.32 -6.67 -1.16
CA ASN A 82 20.39 -5.69 -1.24
C ASN A 82 20.70 -5.36 -2.71
N LYS A 83 21.44 -4.28 -2.94
CA LYS A 83 21.73 -3.80 -4.30
C LYS A 83 22.56 -4.77 -5.12
N ASP A 84 23.33 -5.64 -4.48
CA ASP A 84 24.19 -6.60 -5.20
C ASP A 84 23.37 -7.67 -5.93
N GLN A 85 22.09 -7.80 -5.61
CA GLN A 85 21.15 -8.69 -6.27
C GLN A 85 20.67 -8.12 -7.61
N PHE A 86 20.99 -6.86 -7.91
CA PHE A 86 20.51 -6.16 -9.10
C PHE A 86 21.67 -5.83 -10.01
N THR A 87 21.55 -6.22 -11.29
CA THR A 87 22.57 -5.96 -12.30
C THR A 87 22.37 -4.62 -13.00
N ASP A 88 21.15 -4.06 -12.93
CA ASP A 88 20.80 -2.79 -13.58
C ASP A 88 20.29 -1.81 -12.54
N LEU A 89 21.17 -0.91 -12.09
CA LEU A 89 20.84 0.10 -11.09
C LEU A 89 19.86 1.16 -11.60
N ASN A 90 19.85 1.43 -12.91
CA ASN A 90 18.91 2.39 -13.47
C ASN A 90 17.47 1.85 -13.42
N SER A 91 17.30 0.57 -13.77
CA SER A 91 15.98 -0.08 -13.65
C SER A 91 15.54 -0.18 -12.21
N LEU A 92 16.45 -0.50 -11.30
CA LEU A 92 16.16 -0.53 -9.86
C LEU A 92 15.70 0.84 -9.37
N ARG A 93 16.43 1.89 -9.73
CA ARG A 93 16.11 3.27 -9.35
C ARG A 93 14.72 3.66 -9.85
N SER A 94 14.41 3.37 -11.12
CA SER A 94 13.12 3.72 -11.71
C SER A 94 11.96 3.02 -11.01
N VAL A 95 12.12 1.74 -10.70
CA VAL A 95 11.09 0.96 -10.04
C VAL A 95 10.90 1.42 -8.58
N LEU A 96 11.98 1.64 -7.86
CA LEU A 96 11.87 2.12 -6.47
C LEU A 96 11.30 3.53 -6.40
N LEU A 97 11.61 4.39 -7.37
CA LEU A 97 11.00 5.70 -7.46
C LEU A 97 9.50 5.60 -7.72
N PHE A 98 9.10 4.71 -8.64
CA PHE A 98 7.69 4.42 -8.90
C PHE A 98 6.97 3.98 -7.63
N ILE A 99 7.54 3.01 -6.91
CA ILE A 99 6.95 2.48 -5.67
C ILE A 99 6.83 3.61 -4.64
N THR A 100 7.89 4.39 -4.45
CA THR A 100 7.93 5.49 -3.48
C THR A 100 6.83 6.51 -3.77
N GLU A 101 6.68 6.91 -5.02
CA GLU A 101 5.65 7.86 -5.43
C GLU A 101 4.25 7.31 -5.23
N LYS A 102 4.03 6.04 -5.59
CA LYS A 102 2.71 5.41 -5.45
C LYS A 102 2.31 5.24 -3.99
N GLU A 103 3.23 4.79 -3.14
CA GLU A 103 2.93 4.60 -1.72
C GLU A 103 2.71 5.93 -1.01
N SER A 104 3.49 6.94 -1.34
CA SER A 104 3.32 8.28 -0.77
C SER A 104 1.98 8.90 -1.17
N SER A 105 1.63 8.82 -2.44
CA SER A 105 0.35 9.33 -2.95
C SER A 105 -0.83 8.59 -2.34
N SER A 106 -0.74 7.26 -2.25
CA SER A 106 -1.78 6.43 -1.66
C SER A 106 -1.99 6.76 -0.19
N TYR A 107 -0.91 6.91 0.58
CA TYR A 107 -0.99 7.29 1.98
C TYR A 107 -1.70 8.64 2.14
N SER A 108 -1.33 9.63 1.34
CA SER A 108 -1.92 10.97 1.41
C SER A 108 -3.41 10.94 1.12
N THR A 109 -3.82 10.20 0.09
CA THR A 109 -5.23 10.04 -0.27
C THR A 109 -6.01 9.38 0.86
N PHE A 110 -5.48 8.29 1.41
CA PHE A 110 -6.12 7.57 2.51
C PHE A 110 -6.25 8.45 3.75
N SER A 111 -5.18 9.15 4.13
CA SER A 111 -5.18 10.04 5.29
C SER A 111 -6.28 11.11 5.17
N SER A 112 -6.39 11.72 3.99
CA SER A 112 -7.40 12.73 3.72
C SER A 112 -8.82 12.17 3.86
N ILE A 113 -9.07 11.00 3.27
CA ILE A 113 -10.42 10.39 3.29
C ILE A 113 -10.77 9.90 4.70
N VAL A 114 -9.85 9.24 5.38
CA VAL A 114 -10.09 8.74 6.75
C VAL A 114 -10.43 9.89 7.70
N GLY A 115 -9.80 11.04 7.50
CA GLY A 115 -10.10 12.23 8.31
C GLY A 115 -11.54 12.70 8.22
N LYS A 116 -12.25 12.35 7.15
CA LYS A 116 -13.64 12.75 6.91
C LYS A 116 -14.67 11.75 7.41
N ILE A 117 -14.25 10.59 7.89
CA ILE A 117 -15.15 9.55 8.38
C ILE A 117 -15.76 10.02 9.72
N THR A 118 -17.06 9.86 9.86
CA THR A 118 -17.80 10.29 11.05
C THR A 118 -18.11 9.15 12.00
N ASN A 119 -18.32 7.93 11.50
CA ASN A 119 -18.57 6.77 12.36
C ASN A 119 -17.29 6.40 13.10
N SER A 120 -17.32 6.43 14.42
CA SER A 120 -16.12 6.25 15.24
C SER A 120 -15.50 4.86 15.13
N LEU A 121 -16.33 3.82 15.05
CA LEU A 121 -15.81 2.45 14.93
C LEU A 121 -15.21 2.20 13.56
N LEU A 122 -15.87 2.66 12.49
CA LEU A 122 -15.32 2.59 11.15
C LEU A 122 -14.00 3.37 11.07
N LYS A 123 -13.96 4.56 11.66
CA LYS A 123 -12.75 5.37 11.68
C LYS A 123 -11.59 4.66 12.38
N GLU A 124 -11.86 4.02 13.52
CA GLU A 124 -10.83 3.24 14.23
C GLU A 124 -10.27 2.11 13.36
N ASN A 125 -11.16 1.39 12.67
CA ASN A 125 -10.74 0.32 11.77
C ASN A 125 -9.91 0.86 10.61
N LEU A 126 -10.32 1.99 10.04
CA LEU A 126 -9.59 2.61 8.93
C LEU A 126 -8.25 3.21 9.37
N ILE A 127 -8.13 3.66 10.62
CA ILE A 127 -6.85 4.11 11.15
C ILE A 127 -5.84 2.96 11.17
N GLN A 128 -6.27 1.74 11.44
CA GLN A 128 -5.39 0.58 11.37
C GLN A 128 -4.90 0.33 9.94
N VAL A 129 -5.78 0.48 8.95
CA VAL A 129 -5.40 0.39 7.54
C VAL A 129 -4.43 1.52 7.19
N LEU A 130 -4.69 2.72 7.67
CA LEU A 130 -3.82 3.87 7.44
C LEU A 130 -2.41 3.64 8.00
N LYS A 131 -2.30 2.99 9.17
CA LYS A 131 -0.99 2.62 9.73
C LYS A 131 -0.24 1.65 8.82
N LYS A 132 -0.92 0.70 8.21
CA LYS A 132 -0.32 -0.19 7.22
C LYS A 132 0.18 0.60 6.01
N LYS A 133 -0.60 1.57 5.55
CA LYS A 133 -0.20 2.45 4.45
C LYS A 133 1.03 3.30 4.81
N GLU A 134 1.08 3.80 6.04
CA GLU A 134 2.25 4.54 6.52
C GLU A 134 3.49 3.66 6.54
N ASN A 135 3.37 2.43 7.01
CA ASN A 135 4.48 1.48 7.03
C ASN A 135 5.00 1.20 5.63
N LEU A 136 4.09 1.03 4.66
CA LEU A 136 4.48 0.84 3.26
C LEU A 136 5.23 2.05 2.70
N ARG A 137 4.74 3.25 2.99
CA ARG A 137 5.39 4.49 2.55
C ARG A 137 6.79 4.61 3.13
N VAL A 138 6.92 4.40 4.44
CA VAL A 138 8.21 4.46 5.12
C VAL A 138 9.16 3.41 4.58
N ARG A 139 8.65 2.19 4.35
CA ARG A 139 9.47 1.10 3.82
C ARG A 139 9.96 1.40 2.41
N ALA A 140 9.09 1.97 1.56
CA ALA A 140 9.48 2.37 0.22
C ALA A 140 10.60 3.42 0.25
N ASP A 141 10.46 4.44 1.11
CA ASP A 141 11.47 5.48 1.28
C ASP A 141 12.80 4.89 1.76
N THR A 142 12.74 3.99 2.73
CA THR A 142 13.93 3.34 3.29
C THR A 142 14.66 2.53 2.22
N LEU A 143 13.92 1.74 1.43
CA LEU A 143 14.51 0.96 0.35
C LEU A 143 15.14 1.85 -0.72
N TYR A 144 14.47 2.93 -1.09
CA TYR A 144 15.01 3.87 -2.05
C TYR A 144 16.34 4.46 -1.53
N ASN A 145 16.37 4.91 -0.29
CA ASN A 145 17.57 5.49 0.31
C ASN A 145 18.70 4.46 0.41
N ASP A 146 18.38 3.26 0.89
CA ASP A 146 19.41 2.23 1.12
C ASP A 146 19.99 1.66 -0.17
N LEU A 147 19.14 1.43 -1.17
CA LEU A 147 19.54 0.74 -2.39
C LEU A 147 19.90 1.66 -3.55
N VAL A 148 19.44 2.90 -3.52
CA VAL A 148 19.66 3.86 -4.61
C VAL A 148 20.53 5.02 -4.17
N MET A 149 20.12 5.77 -3.14
CA MET A 149 20.83 6.99 -2.73
C MET A 149 22.21 6.70 -2.20
N ASP A 150 22.37 5.66 -1.40
CA ASP A 150 23.68 5.30 -0.83
C ASP A 150 24.64 4.71 -1.88
N SER A 151 24.15 4.44 -3.10
CA SER A 151 24.97 3.93 -4.19
C SER A 151 25.55 5.02 -5.09
N PHE A 152 25.07 6.23 -4.93
CA PHE A 152 25.46 7.39 -5.70
C PHE A 152 26.02 8.48 -4.80
#